data_af5a19d3b3508274cb36946c21e6b14c
#
_entry.id   af5a19d3b3508274cb36946c21e6b14c
#
_cell.length_a   1.000
_cell.length_b   1.000
_cell.length_c   1.000
_cell.angle_alpha   90.00
_cell.angle_beta   90.00
_cell.angle_gamma   90.00
#
_symmetry.space_group_name_H-M   'P 1'
#
loop_
_entity.id
_entity.type
_entity.pdbx_description
1 polymer ?
#
loop_
_entity_poly.entity_id
_entity_poly.type
_entity_poly.pdbx_seq_one_letter_code
_entity_poly.pdbx_strand_id
1 'polypeptide(L)'
;MPDNVFYNVTPALHEPGPINMSGFVTPSGIPVAKGQRLKITANYDDRWPHVRVMGIFGVYFSPDPAVANGCGPLPGDIETRAAAVPGRAEPPHFPVPLARRPRGKWRTLKNGATVRVNDAGYARQKVRLRVGAKLRWRFSGSSLHNVTLASGPRGFSSPNLDRDRTFAHRFSVPGTYKLFCTLHPTRMVEAVRVK
;
A
#
# COMPACT_ATOMS: atom_id res chain seq x y z
N MET A 1 -0.58 33.16 12.26
CA MET A 1 0.52 32.35 12.84
C MET A 1 0.75 31.18 11.90
N PRO A 2 1.98 30.77 11.62
CA PRO A 2 2.22 29.59 10.82
C PRO A 2 1.60 28.37 11.51
N ASP A 3 1.01 27.47 10.72
CA ASP A 3 0.44 26.23 11.23
C ASP A 3 1.56 25.38 11.86
N ASN A 4 1.47 25.06 13.15
CA ASN A 4 2.38 24.10 13.77
C ASN A 4 1.99 22.70 13.31
N VAL A 5 2.76 22.13 12.39
CA VAL A 5 2.59 20.74 11.96
C VAL A 5 3.31 19.85 12.96
N PHE A 6 2.56 19.17 13.81
CA PHE A 6 3.12 18.25 14.81
C PHE A 6 3.10 16.77 14.38
N TYR A 7 2.47 16.46 13.26
CA TYR A 7 2.46 15.11 12.73
C TYR A 7 2.28 15.10 11.22
N ASN A 8 3.17 14.40 10.53
CA ASN A 8 3.08 14.19 9.09
C ASN A 8 3.50 12.75 8.76
N VAL A 9 2.68 12.03 8.04
CA VAL A 9 2.90 10.62 7.72
C VAL A 9 2.32 10.22 6.37
N THR A 10 2.98 9.27 5.73
CA THR A 10 2.44 8.55 4.57
C THR A 10 1.96 7.18 5.04
N PRO A 11 0.66 6.91 5.04
CA PRO A 11 0.13 5.61 5.46
C PRO A 11 0.47 4.52 4.46
N ALA A 12 0.52 3.27 4.92
CA ALA A 12 0.52 2.11 4.04
C ALA A 12 -0.90 1.95 3.46
N LEU A 13 -1.01 1.92 2.14
CA LEU A 13 -2.28 1.94 1.43
C LEU A 13 -2.60 0.59 0.80
N HIS A 14 -3.86 0.22 0.89
CA HIS A 14 -4.48 -0.90 0.19
C HIS A 14 -5.93 -0.53 -0.12
N GLU A 15 -6.49 -1.03 -1.21
CA GLU A 15 -7.92 -0.83 -1.44
C GLU A 15 -8.74 -1.65 -0.43
N PRO A 16 -9.72 -1.09 0.28
CA PRO A 16 -10.36 0.20 0.04
C PRO A 16 -9.72 1.44 0.71
N GLY A 17 -8.53 1.35 1.29
CA GLY A 17 -7.93 2.51 1.92
C GLY A 17 -6.65 2.20 2.70
N PRO A 18 -6.27 3.01 3.67
CA PRO A 18 -5.10 2.76 4.49
C PRO A 18 -5.32 1.51 5.35
N ILE A 19 -4.37 0.58 5.30
CA ILE A 19 -4.36 -0.64 6.11
C ILE A 19 -3.46 -0.51 7.33
N ASN A 20 -2.57 0.44 7.29
CA ASN A 20 -1.70 0.78 8.41
C ASN A 20 -1.18 2.20 8.25
N MET A 21 -0.92 2.84 9.36
CA MET A 21 -0.32 4.17 9.44
C MET A 21 0.61 4.25 10.64
N SER A 22 1.58 5.13 10.59
CA SER A 22 2.37 5.46 11.77
C SER A 22 1.50 6.22 12.78
N GLY A 23 1.88 6.15 14.03
CA GLY A 23 1.25 6.88 15.11
C GLY A 23 2.29 7.64 15.92
N PHE A 24 1.84 8.54 16.75
CA PHE A 24 2.65 9.11 17.81
C PHE A 24 1.86 9.12 19.11
N VAL A 25 2.56 9.07 20.20
CA VAL A 25 2.01 9.22 21.55
C VAL A 25 2.90 10.16 22.34
N THR A 26 2.31 10.88 23.25
CA THR A 26 3.03 11.71 24.21
C THR A 26 2.36 11.57 25.57
N PRO A 27 3.07 11.04 26.59
CA PRO A 27 2.50 10.88 27.92
C PRO A 27 2.05 12.20 28.57
N SER A 28 2.76 13.30 28.29
CA SER A 28 2.39 14.62 28.79
C SER A 28 1.21 15.25 28.05
N GLY A 29 0.81 14.68 26.92
CA GLY A 29 -0.27 15.21 26.08
C GLY A 29 0.08 16.49 25.35
N ILE A 30 -0.71 16.84 24.35
CA ILE A 30 -0.62 18.13 23.67
C ILE A 30 -1.78 18.99 24.15
N PRO A 31 -1.52 20.11 24.86
CA PRO A 31 -2.59 20.93 25.38
C PRO A 31 -3.34 21.62 24.24
N VAL A 32 -4.66 21.51 24.28
CA VAL A 32 -5.58 22.15 23.32
C VAL A 32 -6.61 22.95 24.12
N ALA A 33 -6.61 24.26 23.97
CA ALA A 33 -7.53 25.12 24.67
C ALA A 33 -8.96 25.03 24.09
N LYS A 34 -9.97 25.31 24.91
CA LYS A 34 -11.36 25.41 24.46
C LYS A 34 -11.49 26.44 23.34
N GLY A 35 -12.10 26.02 22.22
CA GLY A 35 -12.29 26.87 21.04
C GLY A 35 -11.10 26.94 20.10
N GLN A 36 -10.01 26.30 20.42
CA GLN A 36 -8.86 26.17 19.51
C GLN A 36 -9.20 25.30 18.33
N ARG A 37 -8.77 25.70 17.13
CA ARG A 37 -8.99 24.94 15.88
C ARG A 37 -7.83 23.99 15.64
N LEU A 38 -8.19 22.73 15.39
CA LEU A 38 -7.26 21.74 14.87
C LEU A 38 -7.51 21.59 13.36
N LYS A 39 -6.44 21.56 12.57
CA LYS A 39 -6.50 21.34 11.14
C LYS A 39 -5.92 19.99 10.80
N ILE A 40 -6.70 19.18 10.11
CA ILE A 40 -6.25 17.91 9.53
C ILE A 40 -6.16 18.11 8.03
N THR A 41 -5.02 17.79 7.45
CA THR A 41 -4.82 17.85 6.00
C THR A 41 -4.54 16.45 5.49
N ALA A 42 -5.38 15.96 4.58
CA ALA A 42 -5.19 14.72 3.87
C ALA A 42 -4.88 15.03 2.40
N ASN A 43 -3.69 14.66 1.94
CA ASN A 43 -3.26 14.87 0.57
C ASN A 43 -3.44 13.56 -0.21
N TYR A 44 -4.15 13.64 -1.33
CA TYR A 44 -4.41 12.52 -2.21
C TYR A 44 -3.77 12.74 -3.57
N ASP A 45 -3.33 11.64 -4.17
CA ASP A 45 -2.94 11.62 -5.58
C ASP A 45 -4.21 11.42 -6.43
N ASP A 46 -4.71 12.50 -7.03
CA ASP A 46 -5.93 12.52 -7.85
C ASP A 46 -5.74 11.96 -9.26
N ARG A 47 -4.51 11.60 -9.63
CA ARG A 47 -4.20 10.96 -10.92
C ARG A 47 -4.88 9.59 -11.08
N TRP A 48 -5.36 9.02 -9.98
CA TRP A 48 -5.98 7.68 -9.93
C TRP A 48 -7.33 7.75 -9.25
N PRO A 49 -8.38 7.16 -9.85
CA PRO A 49 -9.64 7.06 -9.17
C PRO A 49 -9.53 6.10 -7.98
N HIS A 50 -9.70 6.61 -6.80
CA HIS A 50 -9.82 5.83 -5.58
C HIS A 50 -11.26 5.86 -5.11
N VAL A 51 -11.83 4.68 -4.92
CA VAL A 51 -13.17 4.54 -4.36
C VAL A 51 -13.08 4.45 -2.85
N ARG A 52 -13.85 5.27 -2.14
CA ARG A 52 -13.94 5.25 -0.67
C ARG A 52 -12.66 5.66 0.06
N VAL A 53 -11.90 6.57 -0.50
CA VAL A 53 -10.74 7.14 0.19
C VAL A 53 -11.20 8.17 1.21
N MET A 54 -10.79 8.00 2.46
CA MET A 54 -11.05 8.93 3.55
C MET A 54 -9.77 9.26 4.27
N GLY A 55 -9.55 10.55 4.55
CA GLY A 55 -8.53 10.98 5.52
C GLY A 55 -9.10 10.79 6.93
N ILE A 56 -8.56 9.81 7.65
CA ILE A 56 -8.98 9.55 9.04
C ILE A 56 -7.81 9.89 9.96
N PHE A 57 -8.10 10.67 10.97
CA PHE A 57 -7.18 10.97 12.06
C PHE A 57 -7.87 10.60 13.37
N GLY A 58 -7.38 9.59 14.05
CA GLY A 58 -7.84 9.18 15.36
C GLY A 58 -7.14 10.00 16.45
N VAL A 59 -7.91 10.60 17.33
CA VAL A 59 -7.38 11.37 18.47
C VAL A 59 -8.00 10.84 19.77
N TYR A 60 -7.15 10.56 20.74
CA TYR A 60 -7.60 10.35 22.10
C TYR A 60 -7.59 11.69 22.84
N PHE A 61 -8.70 12.02 23.45
CA PHE A 61 -8.92 13.30 24.13
C PHE A 61 -9.16 13.06 25.62
N SER A 62 -8.41 13.76 26.46
CA SER A 62 -8.65 13.78 27.90
C SER A 62 -8.99 15.20 28.34
N PRO A 63 -10.18 15.46 28.83
CA PRO A 63 -10.51 16.78 29.38
C PRO A 63 -9.65 17.08 30.60
N ASP A 64 -8.92 18.19 30.58
CA ASP A 64 -8.19 18.69 31.73
C ASP A 64 -8.59 20.16 31.95
N PRO A 65 -9.28 20.47 33.02
CA PRO A 65 -9.70 21.85 33.35
C PRO A 65 -8.53 22.78 33.67
N ALA A 66 -7.33 22.24 33.97
CA ALA A 66 -6.12 23.03 34.23
C ALA A 66 -5.44 23.55 32.94
N VAL A 67 -5.82 23.05 31.77
CA VAL A 67 -5.26 23.52 30.49
C VAL A 67 -5.89 24.85 30.09
N ALA A 68 -5.31 25.94 30.58
CA ALA A 68 -5.76 27.30 30.29
C ALA A 68 -5.26 27.84 28.95
N ASN A 69 -4.07 27.39 28.50
CA ASN A 69 -3.40 27.85 27.28
C ASN A 69 -3.03 26.68 26.39
N GLY A 70 -3.64 26.60 25.22
CA GLY A 70 -3.26 25.66 24.19
C GLY A 70 -2.15 26.19 23.27
N CYS A 71 -1.57 25.33 22.45
CA CYS A 71 -0.50 25.69 21.51
C CYS A 71 0.82 26.14 22.14
N GLY A 72 1.20 25.56 23.26
CA GLY A 72 2.57 25.63 23.77
C GLY A 72 3.58 24.91 22.85
N PRO A 73 4.86 24.92 23.19
CA PRO A 73 5.84 24.10 22.51
C PRO A 73 5.44 22.63 22.56
N LEU A 74 5.78 21.87 21.52
CA LEU A 74 5.51 20.44 21.50
C LEU A 74 6.25 19.76 22.67
N PRO A 75 5.62 18.77 23.34
CA PRO A 75 6.27 18.01 24.41
C PRO A 75 7.53 17.31 23.90
N GLY A 76 8.58 17.26 24.75
CA GLY A 76 9.81 16.56 24.42
C GLY A 76 9.73 15.03 24.51
N ASP A 77 8.62 14.50 25.02
CA ASP A 77 8.35 13.07 25.23
C ASP A 77 7.52 12.42 24.11
N ILE A 78 7.50 13.05 22.95
CA ILE A 78 6.80 12.50 21.78
C ILE A 78 7.51 11.24 21.29
N GLU A 79 6.83 10.12 21.35
CA GLU A 79 7.25 8.86 20.75
C GLU A 79 6.52 8.61 19.44
N THR A 80 7.26 8.36 18.38
CA THR A 80 6.70 8.01 17.07
C THR A 80 6.78 6.51 16.83
N ARG A 81 5.70 5.92 16.34
CA ARG A 81 5.66 4.53 15.91
C ARG A 81 5.54 4.50 14.39
N ALA A 82 6.51 3.88 13.74
CA ALA A 82 6.44 3.68 12.29
C ALA A 82 5.22 2.81 11.90
N ALA A 83 4.67 3.04 10.72
CA ALA A 83 3.64 2.17 10.17
C ALA A 83 4.20 0.75 10.01
N ALA A 84 3.52 -0.23 10.59
CA ALA A 84 3.85 -1.62 10.33
C ALA A 84 3.39 -2.00 8.92
N VAL A 85 4.28 -2.58 8.13
CA VAL A 85 3.93 -3.14 6.82
C VAL A 85 3.34 -4.52 7.06
N PRO A 86 2.07 -4.77 6.71
CA PRO A 86 1.46 -6.08 6.95
C PRO A 86 2.24 -7.16 6.19
N GLY A 87 2.36 -8.33 6.79
CA GLY A 87 3.06 -9.48 6.22
C GLY A 87 2.41 -9.99 4.92
N ARG A 88 1.15 -9.68 4.70
CA ARG A 88 0.41 -10.00 3.48
C ARG A 88 -0.59 -8.88 3.16
N ALA A 89 -0.56 -8.42 1.92
CA ALA A 89 -1.64 -7.61 1.38
C ALA A 89 -2.81 -8.51 0.98
N GLU A 90 -4.04 -8.00 1.06
CA GLU A 90 -5.21 -8.66 0.52
C GLU A 90 -5.51 -8.13 -0.90
N PRO A 91 -6.06 -8.96 -1.79
CA PRO A 91 -6.58 -8.45 -3.05
C PRO A 91 -7.70 -7.44 -2.78
N PRO A 92 -7.79 -6.35 -3.54
CA PRO A 92 -8.89 -5.40 -3.38
C PRO A 92 -10.24 -6.09 -3.63
N HIS A 93 -11.24 -5.72 -2.84
CA HIS A 93 -12.61 -6.25 -2.97
C HIS A 93 -13.28 -5.84 -4.28
N PHE A 94 -12.85 -4.72 -4.85
CA PHE A 94 -13.33 -4.20 -6.13
C PHE A 94 -12.16 -4.09 -7.12
N PRO A 95 -12.42 -4.27 -8.42
CA PRO A 95 -11.39 -4.04 -9.42
C PRO A 95 -10.82 -2.62 -9.32
N VAL A 96 -9.50 -2.51 -9.21
CA VAL A 96 -8.81 -1.21 -9.22
C VAL A 96 -8.03 -1.04 -10.52
N PRO A 97 -7.98 0.17 -11.08
CA PRO A 97 -7.15 0.43 -12.24
C PRO A 97 -5.67 0.35 -11.86
N LEU A 98 -4.85 -0.17 -12.77
CA LEU A 98 -3.41 -0.04 -12.58
C LEU A 98 -2.97 1.41 -12.78
N ALA A 99 -2.09 1.89 -11.91
CA ALA A 99 -1.53 3.23 -11.93
C ALA A 99 -0.80 3.56 -13.25
N ARG A 100 -0.37 2.54 -13.98
CA ARG A 100 0.19 2.68 -15.32
C ARG A 100 -0.05 1.42 -16.14
N ARG A 101 0.09 1.55 -17.45
CA ARG A 101 0.02 0.38 -18.35
C ARG A 101 1.29 -0.46 -18.24
N PRO A 102 1.18 -1.81 -18.12
CA PRO A 102 2.31 -2.70 -18.24
C PRO A 102 3.04 -2.49 -19.57
N ARG A 103 4.36 -2.44 -19.53
CA ARG A 103 5.22 -2.16 -20.69
C ARG A 103 5.75 -3.43 -21.34
N GLY A 104 6.35 -3.29 -22.51
CA GLY A 104 7.00 -4.36 -23.24
C GLY A 104 6.05 -5.23 -24.08
N LYS A 105 6.64 -6.22 -24.77
CA LYS A 105 5.92 -7.17 -25.61
C LYS A 105 5.34 -8.32 -24.77
N TRP A 106 4.20 -8.86 -25.18
CA TRP A 106 3.64 -10.06 -24.60
C TRP A 106 4.57 -11.25 -24.81
N ARG A 107 4.90 -11.98 -23.75
CA ARG A 107 5.71 -13.20 -23.79
C ARG A 107 4.90 -14.39 -23.31
N THR A 108 4.84 -15.43 -24.14
CA THR A 108 4.28 -16.71 -23.72
C THR A 108 5.29 -17.46 -22.87
N LEU A 109 4.88 -17.84 -21.67
CA LEU A 109 5.71 -18.57 -20.73
C LEU A 109 5.18 -19.99 -20.54
N LYS A 110 6.10 -20.92 -20.27
CA LYS A 110 5.77 -22.31 -19.95
C LYS A 110 5.23 -22.42 -18.50
N ASN A 111 4.54 -23.54 -18.22
CA ASN A 111 4.17 -23.89 -16.84
C ASN A 111 5.40 -23.92 -15.94
N GLY A 112 5.31 -23.30 -14.78
CA GLY A 112 6.38 -23.22 -13.80
C GLY A 112 7.46 -22.16 -14.11
N ALA A 113 7.29 -21.36 -15.15
CA ALA A 113 8.22 -20.27 -15.47
C ALA A 113 8.33 -19.25 -14.31
N THR A 114 9.47 -18.57 -14.26
CA THR A 114 9.78 -17.61 -13.21
C THR A 114 9.92 -16.19 -13.78
N VAL A 115 9.28 -15.23 -13.12
CA VAL A 115 9.45 -13.79 -13.32
C VAL A 115 10.26 -13.25 -12.15
N ARG A 116 11.33 -12.49 -12.43
CA ARG A 116 12.09 -11.80 -11.39
C ARG A 116 11.35 -10.55 -10.94
N VAL A 117 11.37 -10.32 -9.62
CA VAL A 117 10.85 -9.11 -8.96
C VAL A 117 12.00 -8.45 -8.22
N ASN A 118 12.24 -7.18 -8.45
CA ASN A 118 13.27 -6.39 -7.77
C ASN A 118 12.79 -4.95 -7.55
N ASP A 119 13.64 -4.10 -7.00
CA ASP A 119 13.31 -2.71 -6.69
C ASP A 119 12.94 -1.86 -7.94
N ALA A 120 13.33 -2.29 -9.15
CA ALA A 120 12.90 -1.70 -10.40
C ALA A 120 11.51 -2.20 -10.88
N GLY A 121 11.01 -3.30 -10.32
CA GLY A 121 9.68 -3.86 -10.62
C GLY A 121 9.67 -5.30 -11.10
N TYR A 122 8.59 -5.68 -11.78
CA TYR A 122 8.48 -7.00 -12.42
C TYR A 122 9.26 -7.01 -13.72
N ALA A 123 10.22 -7.93 -13.86
CA ALA A 123 11.08 -8.04 -15.05
C ALA A 123 10.30 -8.37 -16.33
N ARG A 124 9.09 -8.92 -16.19
CA ARG A 124 8.18 -9.17 -17.30
C ARG A 124 6.80 -8.66 -16.96
N GLN A 125 6.42 -7.57 -17.60
CA GLN A 125 5.15 -6.91 -17.29
C GLN A 125 3.98 -7.38 -18.16
N LYS A 126 4.22 -8.20 -19.21
CA LYS A 126 3.16 -8.77 -20.06
C LYS A 126 3.44 -10.25 -20.35
N VAL A 127 2.66 -11.11 -19.72
CA VAL A 127 2.82 -12.57 -19.76
C VAL A 127 1.57 -13.23 -20.34
N ARG A 128 1.75 -14.25 -21.18
CA ARG A 128 0.69 -15.18 -21.60
C ARG A 128 0.97 -16.55 -21.02
N LEU A 129 -0.11 -17.19 -20.51
CA LEU A 129 -0.07 -18.54 -19.96
C LEU A 129 -1.20 -19.36 -20.53
N ARG A 130 -1.05 -20.69 -20.50
CA ARG A 130 -2.17 -21.62 -20.67
C ARG A 130 -2.94 -21.74 -19.36
N VAL A 131 -4.26 -22.01 -19.44
CA VAL A 131 -5.07 -22.36 -18.28
C VAL A 131 -4.43 -23.50 -17.52
N GLY A 132 -4.45 -23.42 -16.19
CA GLY A 132 -3.82 -24.40 -15.29
C GLY A 132 -2.33 -24.21 -15.08
N ALA A 133 -1.67 -23.34 -15.83
CA ALA A 133 -0.24 -23.08 -15.65
C ALA A 133 0.06 -22.37 -14.32
N LYS A 134 1.19 -22.72 -13.74
CA LYS A 134 1.78 -22.07 -12.56
C LYS A 134 2.80 -21.02 -13.02
N LEU A 135 2.73 -19.81 -12.49
CA LEU A 135 3.76 -18.78 -12.60
C LEU A 135 4.43 -18.61 -11.24
N ARG A 136 5.74 -18.39 -11.24
CA ARG A 136 6.54 -18.10 -10.05
C ARG A 136 7.08 -16.69 -10.14
N TRP A 137 7.17 -16.03 -9.00
CA TRP A 137 7.87 -14.75 -8.85
C TRP A 137 9.01 -14.98 -7.87
N ARG A 138 10.24 -14.72 -8.33
CA ARG A 138 11.44 -14.74 -7.48
C ARG A 138 11.80 -13.32 -7.12
N PHE A 139 11.81 -13.04 -5.84
CA PHE A 139 12.15 -11.75 -5.28
C PHE A 139 13.66 -11.64 -5.14
N SER A 140 14.25 -10.54 -5.61
CA SER A 140 15.69 -10.30 -5.64
C SER A 140 16.06 -8.85 -5.29
N GLY A 141 15.08 -8.03 -4.91
CA GLY A 141 15.30 -6.67 -4.42
C GLY A 141 15.73 -6.63 -2.96
N SER A 142 16.19 -5.49 -2.51
CA SER A 142 16.48 -5.20 -1.10
C SER A 142 15.23 -4.75 -0.33
N SER A 143 14.23 -4.25 -1.04
CA SER A 143 12.95 -3.82 -0.48
C SER A 143 11.93 -4.95 -0.47
N LEU A 144 10.94 -4.83 0.41
CA LEU A 144 9.77 -5.71 0.40
C LEU A 144 8.89 -5.45 -0.82
N HIS A 145 8.44 -6.54 -1.43
CA HIS A 145 7.52 -6.51 -2.56
C HIS A 145 6.46 -7.60 -2.42
N ASN A 146 5.35 -7.44 -3.12
CA ASN A 146 4.33 -8.47 -3.25
C ASN A 146 3.77 -8.54 -4.67
N VAL A 147 2.98 -9.56 -4.92
CA VAL A 147 2.20 -9.74 -6.15
C VAL A 147 0.74 -9.86 -5.76
N THR A 148 -0.04 -8.84 -6.03
CA THR A 148 -1.45 -8.74 -5.66
C THR A 148 -2.31 -8.50 -6.89
N LEU A 149 -3.46 -9.13 -6.95
CA LEU A 149 -4.44 -8.88 -8.02
C LEU A 149 -5.08 -7.50 -7.83
N ALA A 150 -4.99 -6.65 -8.84
CA ALA A 150 -5.74 -5.40 -8.97
C ALA A 150 -7.12 -5.65 -9.60
N SER A 151 -7.18 -6.44 -10.67
CA SER A 151 -8.42 -6.85 -11.32
C SER A 151 -8.21 -8.12 -12.14
N GLY A 152 -9.24 -8.97 -12.19
CA GLY A 152 -9.19 -10.24 -12.92
C GLY A 152 -10.18 -11.26 -12.38
N PRO A 153 -10.21 -12.47 -12.98
CA PRO A 153 -11.26 -13.46 -12.68
C PRO A 153 -11.21 -14.03 -11.25
N ARG A 154 -10.02 -14.09 -10.64
CA ARG A 154 -9.83 -14.67 -9.31
C ARG A 154 -8.78 -13.93 -8.52
N GLY A 155 -9.15 -13.48 -7.31
CA GLY A 155 -8.29 -12.75 -6.40
C GLY A 155 -7.18 -13.61 -5.78
N PHE A 156 -5.99 -13.03 -5.67
CA PHE A 156 -4.89 -13.59 -4.89
C PHE A 156 -3.90 -12.49 -4.50
N SER A 157 -3.13 -12.77 -3.45
CA SER A 157 -2.01 -11.94 -3.02
C SER A 157 -0.89 -12.82 -2.46
N SER A 158 0.35 -12.44 -2.71
CA SER A 158 1.49 -13.01 -2.01
C SER A 158 1.69 -12.34 -0.65
N PRO A 159 2.45 -12.95 0.27
CA PRO A 159 3.09 -12.22 1.35
C PRO A 159 3.99 -11.09 0.81
N ASN A 160 4.35 -10.15 1.69
CA ASN A 160 5.44 -9.22 1.43
C ASN A 160 6.76 -9.98 1.53
N LEU A 161 7.52 -10.01 0.45
CA LEU A 161 8.72 -10.83 0.30
C LEU A 161 9.89 -9.97 -0.16
N ASP A 162 11.05 -10.28 0.34
CA ASP A 162 12.34 -9.69 -0.01
C ASP A 162 13.23 -10.69 -0.78
N ARG A 163 14.54 -10.43 -0.75
CA ARG A 163 15.57 -11.22 -1.45
C ARG A 163 15.46 -12.72 -1.17
N ASP A 164 15.66 -13.50 -2.24
CA ASP A 164 15.73 -14.96 -2.26
C ASP A 164 14.44 -15.70 -1.89
N ARG A 165 13.36 -14.99 -1.77
CA ARG A 165 12.03 -15.58 -1.59
C ARG A 165 11.33 -15.81 -2.92
N THR A 166 10.39 -16.74 -2.91
CA THR A 166 9.60 -17.12 -4.09
C THR A 166 8.14 -17.26 -3.71
N PHE A 167 7.27 -16.73 -4.57
CA PHE A 167 5.83 -16.97 -4.53
C PHE A 167 5.39 -17.63 -5.83
N ALA A 168 4.38 -18.48 -5.77
CA ALA A 168 3.82 -19.13 -6.95
C ALA A 168 2.30 -19.14 -6.91
N HIS A 169 1.68 -18.90 -8.06
CA HIS A 169 0.23 -18.96 -8.22
C HIS A 169 -0.15 -19.79 -9.45
N ARG A 170 -1.21 -20.62 -9.34
CA ARG A 170 -1.77 -21.39 -10.45
C ARG A 170 -2.97 -20.65 -11.04
N PHE A 171 -2.93 -20.39 -12.32
CA PHE A 171 -3.99 -19.69 -13.05
C PHE A 171 -4.99 -20.68 -13.62
N SER A 172 -6.02 -21.05 -12.85
CA SER A 172 -7.03 -22.04 -13.23
C SER A 172 -8.21 -21.47 -14.01
N VAL A 173 -8.40 -20.15 -14.01
CA VAL A 173 -9.51 -19.49 -14.69
C VAL A 173 -8.96 -18.65 -15.85
N PRO A 174 -9.50 -18.79 -17.08
CA PRO A 174 -9.06 -17.96 -18.21
C PRO A 174 -9.45 -16.50 -18.01
N GLY A 175 -8.69 -15.60 -18.63
CA GLY A 175 -8.93 -14.15 -18.56
C GLY A 175 -7.67 -13.33 -18.44
N THR A 176 -7.84 -12.04 -18.21
CA THR A 176 -6.72 -11.11 -18.03
C THR A 176 -6.64 -10.70 -16.55
N TYR A 177 -5.52 -11.00 -15.94
CA TYR A 177 -5.18 -10.63 -14.58
C TYR A 177 -4.29 -9.39 -14.62
N LYS A 178 -4.68 -8.33 -13.96
CA LYS A 178 -3.87 -7.14 -13.74
C LYS A 178 -3.31 -7.21 -12.32
N LEU A 179 -2.00 -7.19 -12.22
CA LEU A 179 -1.27 -7.38 -10.97
C LEU A 179 -0.48 -6.12 -10.64
N PHE A 180 -0.27 -5.89 -9.35
CA PHE A 180 0.55 -4.80 -8.84
C PHE A 180 1.23 -5.19 -7.54
N CYS A 181 2.19 -4.38 -7.09
CA CYS A 181 2.72 -4.44 -5.74
C CYS A 181 2.03 -3.37 -4.90
N THR A 182 1.37 -3.75 -3.80
CA THR A 182 0.65 -2.79 -2.94
C THR A 182 1.58 -1.81 -2.25
N LEU A 183 2.86 -2.16 -2.08
CA LEU A 183 3.88 -1.27 -1.49
C LEU A 183 4.45 -0.27 -2.52
N HIS A 184 4.29 -0.55 -3.83
CA HIS A 184 4.81 0.29 -4.92
C HIS A 184 3.78 0.40 -6.07
N PRO A 185 2.53 0.82 -5.80
CA PRO A 185 1.41 0.71 -6.73
C PRO A 185 1.60 1.52 -8.01
N THR A 186 2.32 2.64 -7.94
CA THR A 186 2.58 3.52 -9.08
C THR A 186 3.66 3.00 -10.04
N ARG A 187 4.52 2.09 -9.59
CA ARG A 187 5.69 1.62 -10.36
C ARG A 187 5.61 0.17 -10.78
N MET A 188 5.09 -0.70 -9.92
CA MET A 188 5.15 -2.15 -10.08
C MET A 188 3.82 -2.71 -10.57
N VAL A 189 3.72 -2.91 -11.87
CA VAL A 189 2.52 -3.44 -12.53
C VAL A 189 2.86 -4.55 -13.50
N GLU A 190 1.98 -5.55 -13.61
CA GLU A 190 2.09 -6.69 -14.52
C GLU A 190 0.71 -7.07 -15.07
N ALA A 191 0.64 -7.59 -16.27
CA ALA A 191 -0.56 -8.20 -16.84
C ALA A 191 -0.28 -9.64 -17.25
N VAL A 192 -1.11 -10.56 -16.80
CA VAL A 192 -1.08 -11.98 -17.15
C VAL A 192 -2.34 -12.33 -17.92
N ARG A 193 -2.21 -12.76 -19.16
CA ARG A 193 -3.31 -13.25 -19.99
C ARG A 193 -3.30 -14.76 -19.98
N VAL A 194 -4.38 -15.36 -19.53
CA VAL A 194 -4.58 -16.80 -19.42
C VAL A 194 -5.59 -17.24 -20.48
N LYS A 195 -5.20 -18.21 -21.32
CA LYS A 195 -5.99 -18.76 -22.42
C LYS A 195 -5.90 -20.29 -22.42
#